data_b6a9e866bdfc550413dcf9369ef9d61f
#
_entry.id   b6a9e866bdfc550413dcf9369ef9d61f
#
_cell.length_a   1.000
_cell.length_b   1.000
_cell.length_c   1.000
_cell.angle_alpha   90.00
_cell.angle_beta   90.00
_cell.angle_gamma   90.00
#
_symmetry.space_group_name_H-M   'P 1'
#
loop_
_entity.id
_entity.type
_entity.pdbx_description
1 polymer ?
#
loop_
_entity_poly.entity_id
_entity_poly.type
_entity_poly.pdbx_seq_one_letter_code
_entity_poly.pdbx_strand_id
1 'polypeptide(L)'
;MRKIKHGRLAAGCADSCCLKLEGLSVRLEGDSILEDVSFHLHCGEIVALIGPNGAGKSTLFRSILGQMSYKGSITFSPPGGPAIRLGGFSAGGTRPLVGYVPQAPSFDRGDPVSVLDFFTAATARWPVWLPIPDKYRDRAAACLARVHGEDLLDRPMGGLSGGQLQRVLLALALEPVPHILILDEPLSGVDIEG
;
A
#
# COMPACT_ATOMS: atom_id res chain seq x y z
N MET A 1 -17.67 8.59 13.21
CA MET A 1 -16.22 8.47 12.92
C MET A 1 -15.43 9.29 13.94
N ARG A 2 -14.64 8.67 14.83
CA ARG A 2 -13.86 9.39 15.87
C ARG A 2 -12.57 9.94 15.28
N LYS A 3 -12.18 11.15 15.73
CA LYS A 3 -11.05 11.97 15.25
C LYS A 3 -9.77 11.19 14.97
N ILE A 4 -9.22 11.45 13.78
CA ILE A 4 -7.87 11.06 13.36
C ILE A 4 -6.86 11.72 14.33
N LYS A 5 -6.02 10.89 14.99
CA LYS A 5 -4.89 11.41 15.78
C LYS A 5 -3.71 11.65 14.83
N HIS A 6 -3.30 12.90 14.70
CA HIS A 6 -2.09 13.28 13.97
C HIS A 6 -0.86 13.08 14.86
N GLY A 7 0.06 12.23 14.44
CA GLY A 7 1.41 12.18 14.99
C GLY A 7 2.35 12.92 14.05
N ARG A 8 2.92 14.05 14.47
CA ARG A 8 3.92 14.77 13.68
C ARG A 8 5.27 14.09 13.81
N LEU A 9 5.83 13.67 12.68
CA LEU A 9 7.25 13.36 12.54
C LEU A 9 7.82 14.18 11.37
N ALA A 10 8.83 14.97 11.70
CA ALA A 10 9.75 15.73 10.84
C ALA A 10 9.29 17.09 10.32
N ALA A 11 9.99 18.10 10.78
CA ALA A 11 10.09 19.43 10.18
C ALA A 11 10.77 19.35 8.80
N GLY A 12 10.10 19.85 7.75
CA GLY A 12 10.79 19.99 6.46
C GLY A 12 9.93 20.18 5.22
N CYS A 13 8.63 19.97 5.25
CA CYS A 13 7.74 20.37 4.16
C CYS A 13 6.89 21.56 4.59
N ALA A 14 7.34 22.77 4.26
CA ALA A 14 6.53 23.96 4.37
C ALA A 14 5.33 23.82 3.41
N ASP A 15 4.13 23.85 3.95
CA ASP A 15 2.83 24.09 3.28
C ASP A 15 2.38 23.18 2.10
N SER A 16 3.04 22.09 1.81
CA SER A 16 2.61 21.18 0.73
C SER A 16 1.88 19.97 1.30
N CYS A 17 0.57 19.96 1.18
CA CYS A 17 -0.27 18.79 1.46
C CYS A 17 -0.01 17.71 0.42
N CYS A 18 0.58 16.55 0.82
CA CYS A 18 0.88 15.48 -0.12
C CYS A 18 -0.36 14.75 -0.61
N LEU A 19 -1.35 14.54 0.26
CA LEU A 19 -2.63 13.93 -0.07
C LEU A 19 -3.77 14.71 0.58
N LYS A 20 -4.75 15.13 -0.21
CA LYS A 20 -5.92 15.85 0.25
C LYS A 20 -7.17 15.12 -0.21
N LEU A 21 -8.05 14.78 0.74
CA LEU A 21 -9.39 14.28 0.48
C LEU A 21 -10.40 15.34 0.88
N GLU A 22 -11.38 15.58 0.02
CA GLU A 22 -12.46 16.57 0.24
C GLU A 22 -13.80 15.98 -0.13
N GLY A 23 -14.70 15.89 0.86
CA GLY A 23 -16.09 15.45 0.68
C GLY A 23 -16.22 14.02 0.13
N LEU A 24 -15.28 13.12 0.45
CA LEU A 24 -15.28 11.78 -0.11
C LEU A 24 -16.47 10.98 0.41
N SER A 25 -17.33 10.56 -0.51
CA SER A 25 -18.50 9.72 -0.21
C SER A 25 -18.59 8.54 -1.16
N VAL A 26 -18.85 7.36 -0.63
CA VAL A 26 -18.97 6.10 -1.38
C VAL A 26 -20.26 5.41 -1.02
N ARG A 27 -21.00 4.97 -2.05
CA ARG A 27 -22.19 4.14 -1.90
C ARG A 27 -22.00 2.81 -2.63
N LEU A 28 -22.40 1.72 -1.98
CA LEU A 28 -22.40 0.37 -2.54
C LEU A 28 -23.80 -0.23 -2.36
N GLU A 29 -24.37 -0.74 -3.43
CA GLU A 29 -25.68 -1.41 -3.44
C GLU A 29 -26.80 -0.60 -2.78
N GLY A 30 -26.70 0.74 -2.78
CA GLY A 30 -27.65 1.65 -2.17
C GLY A 30 -27.25 2.14 -0.78
N ASP A 31 -26.37 1.42 -0.08
CA ASP A 31 -25.90 1.77 1.25
C ASP A 31 -24.76 2.78 1.20
N SER A 32 -24.77 3.75 2.12
CA SER A 32 -23.71 4.71 2.30
C SER A 32 -22.61 4.11 3.17
N ILE A 33 -21.43 3.87 2.57
CA ILE A 33 -20.27 3.28 3.26
C ILE A 33 -19.34 4.38 3.80
N LEU A 34 -19.15 5.44 3.03
CA LEU A 34 -18.41 6.61 3.44
C LEU A 34 -19.24 7.85 3.18
N GLU A 35 -19.28 8.78 4.14
CA GLU A 35 -20.02 10.02 4.06
C GLU A 35 -19.11 11.20 4.41
N ASP A 36 -18.92 12.12 3.45
CA ASP A 36 -18.25 13.41 3.60
C ASP A 36 -16.89 13.31 4.32
N VAL A 37 -16.08 12.31 3.95
CA VAL A 37 -14.75 12.12 4.54
C VAL A 37 -13.78 13.14 3.98
N SER A 38 -13.23 13.97 4.86
CA SER A 38 -12.24 14.98 4.51
C SER A 38 -11.05 14.93 5.45
N PHE A 39 -9.84 14.86 4.91
CA PHE A 39 -8.60 14.97 5.66
C PHE A 39 -7.43 15.35 4.77
N HIS A 40 -6.33 15.74 5.40
CA HIS A 40 -5.07 16.09 4.75
C HIS A 40 -3.95 15.23 5.33
N LEU A 41 -3.02 14.83 4.49
CA LEU A 41 -1.79 14.15 4.84
C LEU A 41 -0.61 14.93 4.28
N HIS A 42 0.30 15.34 5.15
CA HIS A 42 1.52 16.04 4.75
C HIS A 42 2.67 15.05 4.49
N CYS A 43 3.70 15.51 3.77
CA CYS A 43 4.87 14.68 3.51
C CYS A 43 5.56 14.27 4.82
N GLY A 44 5.89 12.99 4.96
CA GLY A 44 6.51 12.44 6.16
C GLY A 44 5.55 12.21 7.33
N GLU A 45 4.25 12.45 7.18
CA GLU A 45 3.26 12.13 8.21
C GLU A 45 2.78 10.68 8.11
N ILE A 46 2.45 10.13 9.27
CA ILE A 46 1.76 8.85 9.40
C ILE A 46 0.35 9.10 9.93
N VAL A 47 -0.64 8.60 9.22
CA VAL A 47 -2.06 8.66 9.62
C VAL A 47 -2.56 7.26 9.91
N ALA A 48 -3.06 7.04 11.12
CA ALA A 48 -3.71 5.79 11.50
C ALA A 48 -5.23 5.93 11.41
N LEU A 49 -5.87 5.05 10.63
CA LEU A 49 -7.31 4.92 10.54
C LEU A 49 -7.80 3.91 11.58
N ILE A 50 -8.48 4.39 12.61
CA ILE A 50 -8.98 3.57 13.71
C ILE A 50 -10.50 3.47 13.63
N GLY A 51 -11.03 2.27 13.70
CA GLY A 51 -12.47 2.01 13.70
C GLY A 51 -12.79 0.52 13.68
N PRO A 52 -14.03 0.13 13.99
CA PRO A 52 -14.46 -1.27 13.95
C PRO A 52 -14.38 -1.86 12.54
N ASN A 53 -14.49 -3.20 12.45
CA ASN A 53 -14.65 -3.87 11.17
C ASN A 53 -15.94 -3.39 10.49
N GLY A 54 -15.90 -3.21 9.18
CA GLY A 54 -17.02 -2.62 8.43
C GLY A 54 -17.11 -1.08 8.47
N ALA A 55 -16.26 -0.37 9.22
CA ALA A 55 -16.27 1.11 9.27
C ALA A 55 -15.85 1.83 7.98
N GLY A 56 -15.62 1.10 6.88
CA GLY A 56 -15.25 1.67 5.60
C GLY A 56 -13.75 1.92 5.39
N LYS A 57 -12.87 1.42 6.27
CA LYS A 57 -11.40 1.61 6.14
C LYS A 57 -10.86 1.12 4.79
N SER A 58 -11.12 -0.14 4.44
CA SER A 58 -10.68 -0.73 3.17
C SER A 58 -11.37 -0.09 1.96
N THR A 59 -12.62 0.40 2.12
CA THR A 59 -13.32 1.18 1.08
C THR A 59 -12.60 2.50 0.81
N LEU A 60 -12.14 3.19 1.85
CA LEU A 60 -11.33 4.40 1.73
C LEU A 60 -10.01 4.12 0.99
N PHE A 61 -9.29 3.05 1.37
CA PHE A 61 -8.05 2.66 0.69
C PHE A 61 -8.27 2.34 -0.79
N ARG A 62 -9.31 1.55 -1.11
CA ARG A 62 -9.69 1.25 -2.50
C ARG A 62 -10.05 2.50 -3.30
N SER A 63 -10.66 3.50 -2.66
CA SER A 63 -10.96 4.78 -3.31
C SER A 63 -9.68 5.56 -3.64
N ILE A 64 -8.71 5.61 -2.71
CA ILE A 64 -7.40 6.24 -2.92
C ILE A 64 -6.62 5.51 -4.04
N LEU A 65 -6.69 4.18 -4.07
CA LEU A 65 -6.08 3.34 -5.11
C LEU A 65 -6.77 3.46 -6.47
N GLY A 66 -7.93 4.16 -6.55
CA GLY A 66 -8.70 4.31 -7.77
C GLY A 66 -9.44 3.04 -8.21
N GLN A 67 -9.65 2.10 -7.29
CA GLN A 67 -10.35 0.83 -7.52
C GLN A 67 -11.87 0.94 -7.33
N MET A 68 -12.35 2.09 -6.83
CA MET A 68 -13.76 2.35 -6.56
C MET A 68 -14.17 3.73 -7.02
N SER A 69 -15.43 3.85 -7.46
CA SER A 69 -16.04 5.14 -7.77
C SER A 69 -16.44 5.85 -6.48
N TYR A 70 -16.24 7.16 -6.43
CA TYR A 70 -16.58 7.99 -5.28
C TYR A 70 -17.08 9.38 -5.73
N LYS A 71 -17.77 10.08 -4.83
CA LYS A 71 -18.07 11.51 -4.93
C LYS A 71 -17.03 12.28 -4.11
N GLY A 72 -16.79 13.55 -4.46
CA GLY A 72 -15.76 14.38 -3.82
C GLY A 72 -14.48 14.46 -4.63
N SER A 73 -13.38 14.75 -3.97
CA SER A 73 -12.06 14.84 -4.62
C SER A 73 -10.95 14.19 -3.79
N ILE A 74 -10.01 13.55 -4.49
CA ILE A 74 -8.74 13.08 -3.94
C ILE A 74 -7.65 13.75 -4.78
N THR A 75 -6.80 14.54 -4.14
CA THR A 75 -5.72 15.27 -4.80
C THR A 75 -4.39 14.89 -4.19
N PHE A 76 -3.43 14.55 -5.02
CA PHE A 76 -2.05 14.31 -4.64
C PHE A 76 -1.16 15.45 -5.16
N SER A 77 -0.34 16.02 -4.30
CA SER A 77 0.60 17.09 -4.64
C SER A 77 2.02 16.61 -4.34
N PRO A 78 2.79 16.19 -5.36
CA PRO A 78 4.19 15.81 -5.14
C PRO A 78 5.01 17.04 -4.74
N PRO A 79 6.08 16.86 -3.95
CA PRO A 79 7.00 17.96 -3.63
C PRO A 79 7.55 18.59 -4.91
N GLY A 80 7.33 19.91 -5.09
CA GLY A 80 7.81 20.66 -6.26
C GLY A 80 7.10 20.38 -7.57
N GLY A 81 5.99 19.63 -7.57
CA GLY A 81 5.21 19.30 -8.76
C GLY A 81 3.75 19.80 -8.72
N PRO A 82 3.05 19.74 -9.84
CA PRO A 82 1.64 20.12 -9.89
C PRO A 82 0.76 19.13 -9.17
N ALA A 83 -0.35 19.62 -8.60
CA ALA A 83 -1.37 18.78 -7.98
C ALA A 83 -2.04 17.86 -9.00
N ILE A 84 -2.18 16.58 -8.65
CA ILE A 84 -2.75 15.53 -9.48
C ILE A 84 -4.05 15.03 -8.84
N ARG A 85 -5.17 15.13 -9.54
CA ARG A 85 -6.44 14.59 -9.07
C ARG A 85 -6.48 13.08 -9.35
N LEU A 86 -6.74 12.29 -8.29
CA LEU A 86 -6.93 10.84 -8.40
C LEU A 86 -8.39 10.53 -8.75
N GLY A 87 -8.63 9.46 -9.53
CA GLY A 87 -10.00 8.98 -9.81
C GLY A 87 -10.72 9.64 -10.98
N GLY A 88 -10.05 10.46 -11.81
CA GLY A 88 -10.56 10.91 -13.09
C GLY A 88 -9.84 10.21 -14.25
N PHE A 89 -10.50 10.09 -15.43
CA PHE A 89 -9.82 9.79 -16.68
C PHE A 89 -8.95 11.00 -17.06
N SER A 90 -7.81 11.17 -16.37
CA SER A 90 -6.80 12.15 -16.82
C SER A 90 -5.94 11.47 -17.87
N ALA A 91 -6.26 11.75 -19.12
CA ALA A 91 -5.36 11.44 -20.21
C ALA A 91 -4.09 12.31 -20.03
N GLY A 92 -2.97 11.69 -19.61
CA GLY A 92 -1.64 12.29 -19.67
C GLY A 92 -1.00 12.79 -18.37
N GLY A 93 -1.62 12.59 -17.20
CA GLY A 93 -0.99 12.95 -15.90
C GLY A 93 -0.16 11.81 -15.33
N THR A 94 1.02 12.10 -14.79
CA THR A 94 1.83 11.16 -14.02
C THR A 94 1.05 10.78 -12.74
N ARG A 95 0.61 9.53 -12.63
CA ARG A 95 -0.07 9.06 -11.40
C ARG A 95 0.95 8.94 -10.26
N PRO A 96 0.58 9.28 -9.01
CA PRO A 96 1.45 9.00 -7.89
C PRO A 96 1.66 7.49 -7.75
N LEU A 97 2.86 7.12 -7.40
CA LEU A 97 3.18 5.75 -7.06
C LEU A 97 2.66 5.47 -5.64
N VAL A 98 1.74 4.54 -5.52
CA VAL A 98 1.15 4.14 -4.23
C VAL A 98 1.57 2.70 -3.95
N GLY A 99 2.32 2.51 -2.87
CA GLY A 99 2.57 1.18 -2.30
C GLY A 99 1.36 0.74 -1.48
N TYR A 100 0.93 -0.50 -1.66
CA TYR A 100 -0.19 -1.04 -0.90
C TYR A 100 0.18 -2.42 -0.34
N VAL A 101 0.07 -2.56 0.97
CA VAL A 101 0.17 -3.84 1.66
C VAL A 101 -1.24 -4.24 2.08
N PRO A 102 -1.83 -5.25 1.42
CA PRO A 102 -3.17 -5.74 1.77
C PRO A 102 -3.14 -6.46 3.12
N GLN A 103 -4.31 -6.63 3.72
CA GLN A 103 -4.53 -7.62 4.76
C GLN A 103 -4.05 -8.98 4.24
N ALA A 104 -3.23 -9.68 5.03
CA ALA A 104 -2.41 -10.80 4.57
C ALA A 104 -3.15 -11.78 3.66
N PRO A 105 -2.73 -11.92 2.39
CA PRO A 105 -3.29 -12.93 1.50
C PRO A 105 -2.89 -14.34 2.03
N SER A 106 -3.80 -15.29 1.91
CA SER A 106 -3.51 -16.70 2.20
C SER A 106 -2.81 -17.34 1.00
N PHE A 107 -1.68 -17.99 1.25
CA PHE A 107 -1.02 -18.87 0.29
C PHE A 107 -1.16 -20.30 0.76
N ASP A 108 -1.45 -21.22 -0.16
CA ASP A 108 -1.48 -22.62 0.16
C ASP A 108 -0.07 -23.15 0.47
N ARG A 109 0.04 -23.96 1.55
CA ARG A 109 1.33 -24.55 1.95
C ARG A 109 1.98 -25.43 0.88
N GLY A 110 1.16 -25.93 -0.06
CA GLY A 110 1.61 -26.77 -1.16
C GLY A 110 2.02 -26.01 -2.42
N ASP A 111 1.82 -24.70 -2.46
CA ASP A 111 2.16 -23.88 -3.63
C ASP A 111 3.68 -23.80 -3.80
N PRO A 112 4.22 -24.17 -4.98
CA PRO A 112 5.67 -24.14 -5.24
C PRO A 112 6.22 -22.74 -5.51
N VAL A 113 5.45 -21.68 -5.24
CA VAL A 113 5.82 -20.29 -5.52
C VAL A 113 6.78 -19.80 -4.44
N SER A 114 8.03 -19.51 -4.82
CA SER A 114 9.00 -18.90 -3.93
C SER A 114 8.77 -17.38 -3.79
N VAL A 115 9.38 -16.76 -2.77
CA VAL A 115 9.40 -15.29 -2.62
C VAL A 115 10.04 -14.64 -3.85
N LEU A 116 11.09 -15.22 -4.41
CA LEU A 116 11.73 -14.72 -5.63
C LEU A 116 10.80 -14.77 -6.84
N ASP A 117 10.03 -15.86 -7.02
CA ASP A 117 9.03 -15.97 -8.08
C ASP A 117 7.96 -14.90 -7.93
N PHE A 118 7.47 -14.70 -6.71
CA PHE A 118 6.45 -13.70 -6.38
C PHE A 118 6.94 -12.27 -6.69
N PHE A 119 8.17 -11.91 -6.26
CA PHE A 119 8.78 -10.61 -6.58
C PHE A 119 8.96 -10.42 -8.08
N THR A 120 9.44 -11.46 -8.77
CA THR A 120 9.67 -11.40 -10.22
C THR A 120 8.38 -11.23 -10.98
N ALA A 121 7.33 -11.97 -10.62
CA ALA A 121 6.01 -11.83 -11.23
C ALA A 121 5.39 -10.45 -11.01
N ALA A 122 5.58 -9.86 -9.83
CA ALA A 122 5.01 -8.57 -9.48
C ALA A 122 5.78 -7.37 -10.07
N THR A 123 7.11 -7.46 -10.22
CA THR A 123 7.96 -6.32 -10.60
C THR A 123 8.53 -6.40 -12.01
N ALA A 124 8.56 -7.58 -12.60
CA ALA A 124 9.14 -7.83 -13.91
C ALA A 124 8.11 -8.49 -14.84
N ARG A 125 8.11 -8.11 -16.11
CA ARG A 125 7.36 -8.82 -17.16
C ARG A 125 8.19 -10.01 -17.67
N TRP A 126 8.70 -10.84 -16.74
CA TRP A 126 9.51 -12.00 -17.06
C TRP A 126 8.66 -13.26 -17.08
N PRO A 127 8.80 -14.13 -18.10
CA PRO A 127 8.02 -15.37 -18.17
C PRO A 127 8.41 -16.31 -17.02
N VAL A 128 7.42 -16.75 -16.23
CA VAL A 128 7.62 -17.59 -15.04
C VAL A 128 8.18 -18.99 -15.33
N TRP A 129 8.15 -19.45 -16.59
CA TRP A 129 8.70 -20.74 -17.03
C TRP A 129 10.17 -20.68 -17.46
N LEU A 130 10.78 -19.49 -17.47
CA LEU A 130 12.20 -19.29 -17.75
C LEU A 130 12.99 -19.11 -16.45
N PRO A 131 14.25 -19.56 -16.40
CA PRO A 131 15.11 -19.30 -15.26
C PRO A 131 15.20 -17.79 -15.00
N ILE A 132 15.08 -17.42 -13.71
CA ILE A 132 15.10 -16.02 -13.29
C ILE A 132 16.54 -15.50 -13.41
N PRO A 133 16.81 -14.46 -14.20
CA PRO A 133 18.13 -13.85 -14.31
C PRO A 133 18.59 -13.23 -12.98
N ASP A 134 19.90 -13.26 -12.72
CA ASP A 134 20.51 -12.76 -11.48
C ASP A 134 20.11 -11.31 -11.15
N LYS A 135 19.97 -10.46 -12.14
CA LYS A 135 19.53 -9.06 -11.95
C LYS A 135 18.19 -8.91 -11.20
N TYR A 136 17.24 -9.86 -11.38
CA TYR A 136 15.96 -9.84 -10.67
C TYR A 136 16.11 -10.42 -9.28
N ARG A 137 16.99 -11.42 -9.12
CA ARG A 137 17.37 -11.98 -7.83
C ARG A 137 18.04 -10.93 -6.95
N ASP A 138 19.02 -10.21 -7.48
CA ASP A 138 19.72 -9.15 -6.77
C ASP A 138 18.78 -8.01 -6.37
N ARG A 139 17.85 -7.64 -7.26
CA ARG A 139 16.84 -6.63 -6.97
C ARG A 139 15.89 -7.07 -5.86
N ALA A 140 15.38 -8.29 -5.90
CA ALA A 140 14.52 -8.83 -4.85
C ALA A 140 15.24 -8.92 -3.51
N ALA A 141 16.50 -9.38 -3.51
CA ALA A 141 17.35 -9.42 -2.32
C ALA A 141 17.56 -8.01 -1.71
N ALA A 142 17.86 -7.01 -2.54
CA ALA A 142 17.99 -5.62 -2.09
C ALA A 142 16.69 -5.05 -1.50
N CYS A 143 15.54 -5.42 -2.04
CA CYS A 143 14.24 -5.03 -1.48
C CYS A 143 14.00 -5.69 -0.11
N LEU A 144 14.28 -6.98 0.01
CA LEU A 144 14.11 -7.73 1.26
C LEU A 144 15.06 -7.24 2.35
N ALA A 145 16.28 -6.82 2.00
CA ALA A 145 17.26 -6.27 2.95
C ALA A 145 16.71 -5.02 3.68
N ARG A 146 15.86 -4.21 3.03
CA ARG A 146 15.24 -3.03 3.66
C ARG A 146 14.31 -3.38 4.82
N VAL A 147 13.85 -4.61 4.89
CA VAL A 147 12.89 -5.12 5.89
C VAL A 147 13.47 -6.25 6.73
N HIS A 148 14.79 -6.47 6.69
CA HIS A 148 15.48 -7.56 7.36
C HIS A 148 14.89 -8.95 7.01
N GLY A 149 14.67 -9.18 5.72
CA GLY A 149 14.06 -10.39 5.17
C GLY A 149 14.94 -11.13 4.17
N GLU A 150 16.26 -10.97 4.21
CA GLU A 150 17.23 -11.52 3.23
C GLU A 150 17.17 -13.04 3.19
N ASP A 151 16.90 -13.68 4.33
CA ASP A 151 16.78 -15.13 4.47
C ASP A 151 15.50 -15.72 3.87
N LEU A 152 14.58 -14.86 3.40
CA LEU A 152 13.27 -15.28 2.89
C LEU A 152 13.25 -15.51 1.38
N LEU A 153 14.25 -15.06 0.64
CA LEU A 153 14.24 -14.98 -0.83
C LEU A 153 13.88 -16.29 -1.52
N ASP A 154 14.43 -17.40 -1.05
CA ASP A 154 14.23 -18.72 -1.65
C ASP A 154 13.15 -19.55 -0.92
N ARG A 155 12.48 -18.99 0.08
CA ARG A 155 11.43 -19.70 0.82
C ARG A 155 10.12 -19.73 0.03
N PRO A 156 9.34 -20.82 0.14
CA PRO A 156 8.00 -20.87 -0.44
C PRO A 156 7.07 -19.91 0.30
N MET A 157 6.22 -19.17 -0.43
CA MET A 157 5.27 -18.21 0.12
C MET A 157 4.33 -18.85 1.17
N GLY A 158 3.83 -20.06 0.90
CA GLY A 158 2.94 -20.78 1.82
C GLY A 158 3.62 -21.31 3.09
N GLY A 159 4.96 -21.26 3.16
CA GLY A 159 5.75 -21.67 4.35
C GLY A 159 6.13 -20.51 5.27
N LEU A 160 5.78 -19.27 4.91
CA LEU A 160 6.11 -18.09 5.69
C LEU A 160 5.19 -17.94 6.91
N SER A 161 5.74 -17.49 8.03
CA SER A 161 4.92 -16.99 9.16
C SER A 161 4.22 -15.69 8.77
N GLY A 162 3.15 -15.30 9.49
CA GLY A 162 2.43 -14.07 9.22
C GLY A 162 3.34 -12.83 9.19
N GLY A 163 4.26 -12.71 10.16
CA GLY A 163 5.22 -11.61 10.18
C GLY A 163 6.26 -11.66 9.04
N GLN A 164 6.67 -12.86 8.62
CA GLN A 164 7.55 -13.03 7.45
C GLN A 164 6.84 -12.63 6.16
N LEU A 165 5.59 -13.06 5.98
CA LEU A 165 4.77 -12.70 4.84
C LEU A 165 4.55 -11.17 4.78
N GLN A 166 4.25 -10.53 5.92
CA GLN A 166 4.12 -9.08 5.96
C GLN A 166 5.41 -8.35 5.56
N ARG A 167 6.57 -8.82 6.00
CA ARG A 167 7.87 -8.26 5.56
C ARG A 167 8.05 -8.38 4.05
N VAL A 168 7.73 -9.53 3.46
CA VAL A 168 7.79 -9.74 2.01
C VAL A 168 6.85 -8.78 1.26
N LEU A 169 5.60 -8.65 1.71
CA LEU A 169 4.63 -7.74 1.10
C LEU A 169 5.04 -6.27 1.25
N LEU A 170 5.60 -5.91 2.40
CA LEU A 170 6.12 -4.55 2.64
C LEU A 170 7.31 -4.26 1.73
N ALA A 171 8.27 -5.19 1.60
CA ALA A 171 9.40 -5.03 0.70
C ALA A 171 8.94 -4.80 -0.75
N LEU A 172 7.93 -5.55 -1.20
CA LEU A 172 7.34 -5.38 -2.53
C LEU A 172 6.64 -4.03 -2.68
N ALA A 173 5.86 -3.60 -1.67
CA ALA A 173 5.15 -2.33 -1.70
C ALA A 173 6.09 -1.11 -1.69
N LEU A 174 7.34 -1.29 -1.24
CA LEU A 174 8.39 -0.28 -1.26
C LEU A 174 9.20 -0.27 -2.58
N GLU A 175 8.84 -1.10 -3.55
CA GLU A 175 9.55 -1.21 -4.83
C GLU A 175 8.65 -0.96 -6.05
N PRO A 176 8.89 0.09 -6.81
CA PRO A 176 9.80 1.20 -6.53
C PRO A 176 9.31 2.07 -5.35
N VAL A 177 10.20 2.88 -4.77
CA VAL A 177 9.86 3.70 -3.58
C VAL A 177 8.59 4.52 -3.86
N PRO A 178 7.51 4.30 -3.11
CA PRO A 178 6.24 4.95 -3.36
C PRO A 178 6.19 6.37 -2.76
N HIS A 179 5.31 7.21 -3.31
CA HIS A 179 5.00 8.52 -2.74
C HIS A 179 4.07 8.40 -1.53
N ILE A 180 3.22 7.39 -1.52
CA ILE A 180 2.27 7.07 -0.45
C ILE A 180 2.35 5.57 -0.19
N LEU A 181 2.44 5.18 1.07
CA LEU A 181 2.35 3.78 1.50
C LEU A 181 1.06 3.58 2.29
N ILE A 182 0.25 2.62 1.87
CA ILE A 182 -0.98 2.23 2.54
C ILE A 182 -0.78 0.82 3.12
N LEU A 183 -1.03 0.68 4.43
CA LEU A 183 -0.99 -0.59 5.13
C LEU A 183 -2.40 -0.92 5.63
N ASP A 184 -2.99 -2.03 5.15
CA ASP A 184 -4.31 -2.49 5.60
C ASP A 184 -4.12 -3.60 6.63
N GLU A 185 -4.45 -3.30 7.90
CA GLU A 185 -4.31 -4.19 9.06
C GLU A 185 -2.92 -4.84 9.21
N PRO A 186 -1.83 -4.05 9.30
CA PRO A 186 -0.45 -4.58 9.30
C PRO A 186 -0.11 -5.48 10.50
N LEU A 187 -0.97 -5.56 11.51
CA LEU A 187 -0.75 -6.34 12.74
C LEU A 187 -1.63 -7.60 12.85
N SER A 188 -2.41 -7.94 11.85
CA SER A 188 -3.31 -9.10 11.85
C SER A 188 -2.58 -10.44 11.67
N GLY A 189 -1.49 -10.69 12.35
CA GLY A 189 -0.68 -11.91 12.26
C GLY A 189 0.57 -11.87 13.14
N VAL A 190 0.69 -10.82 13.93
CA VAL A 190 1.71 -10.74 14.98
C VAL A 190 1.06 -11.18 16.27
N ASP A 191 1.37 -12.40 16.70
CA ASP A 191 1.08 -12.83 18.08
C ASP A 191 1.84 -11.87 19.01
N ILE A 192 1.08 -11.02 19.68
CA ILE A 192 1.57 -10.20 20.78
C ILE A 192 1.61 -11.15 21.99
N GLU A 193 2.53 -12.09 22.00
CA GLU A 193 2.95 -12.73 23.22
C GLU A 193 3.96 -11.80 23.89
N GLY A 194 3.50 -11.25 24.98
CA GLY A 194 3.93 -10.24 25.80
C GLY A 194 5.09 -10.08 26.60
#